data_aa48dd23852a4817694a33cd0e534ff9
#
_entry.id   aa48dd23852a4817694a33cd0e534ff9
#
_cell.length_a   1.000
_cell.length_b   1.000
_cell.length_c   1.000
_cell.angle_alpha   90.00
_cell.angle_beta   90.00
_cell.angle_gamma   90.00
#
_symmetry.space_group_name_H-M   'P 1'
#
loop_
_entity.id
_entity.type
_entity.pdbx_description
1 polymer ?
#
loop_
_entity_poly.entity_id
_entity_poly.type
_entity_poly.pdbx_seq_one_letter_code
_entity_poly.pdbx_strand_id
1 'polypeptide(L)'
;MNPYLISLFLGTFLGIGTLVGQTVKFIKNPLQAKYRVFVTSKPEEANLFVYKVHKFEEAIGAGLWYIVENPMLFKDAMTVFQVKTKDEADLIVYYTDDKKKAGYKK
;
A
#
# COMPACT_ATOMS: atom_id res chain seq x y z
N MET A 1 -0.08 -4.85 20.89
CA MET A 1 0.55 -4.62 20.21
C MET A 1 1.07 -5.08 19.77
N ASN A 2 0.83 -5.01 20.09
CA ASN A 2 1.52 -5.03 19.40
C ASN A 2 2.13 -5.21 19.22
N PRO A 3 1.77 -4.99 19.80
CA PRO A 3 2.51 -4.61 19.29
C PRO A 3 3.07 -5.01 18.81
N TYR A 4 2.96 -4.50 18.56
CA TYR A 4 3.65 -4.47 17.72
C TYR A 4 3.92 -4.59 17.29
N LEU A 5 3.31 -4.36 17.93
CA LEU A 5 3.84 -4.16 17.12
C LEU A 5 4.37 -4.16 16.89
N ILE A 6 3.84 -4.08 17.30
CA ILE A 6 4.56 -3.74 16.68
C ILE A 6 5.27 -3.97 16.45
N SER A 7 4.66 -3.88 16.94
CA SER A 7 5.54 -3.62 16.31
C SER A 7 6.00 -3.95 15.89
N LEU A 8 5.66 -3.73 16.04
CA LEU A 8 6.27 -3.62 15.17
C LEU A 8 6.61 -3.69 14.76
N PHE A 9 6.51 -3.59 14.66
CA PHE A 9 7.11 -3.40 13.81
C PHE A 9 7.63 -3.39 13.78
N LEU A 10 7.12 -3.21 14.33
CA LEU A 10 7.88 -2.89 13.67
C LEU A 10 8.59 -3.02 13.39
N GLY A 11 8.19 -3.12 13.90
CA GLY A 11 9.09 -2.69 13.15
C GLY A 11 9.47 -3.00 12.67
N THR A 12 9.45 -3.03 12.62
CA THR A 12 9.99 -2.80 11.77
C THR A 12 10.22 -3.01 11.13
N PHE A 13 10.38 -2.92 10.92
CA PHE A 13 10.84 -2.63 9.85
C PHE A 13 11.27 -2.91 9.51
N LEU A 14 11.13 -3.04 9.82
CA LEU A 14 11.68 -2.86 9.16
C LEU A 14 11.96 -3.03 8.52
N GLY A 15 11.67 -2.93 8.28
CA GLY A 15 11.86 -2.62 7.61
C GLY A 15 12.19 -2.51 6.80
N ILE A 16 12.51 -2.53 6.51
CA ILE A 16 13.09 -2.18 5.64
C ILE A 16 12.79 -2.06 4.26
N GLY A 17 12.73 -2.75 3.32
CA GLY A 17 12.35 -2.53 1.94
C GLY A 17 11.09 -1.76 1.79
N THR A 18 10.38 -1.70 2.84
CA THR A 18 9.12 -0.95 2.85
C THR A 18 9.32 0.52 2.65
N LEU A 19 10.54 0.99 2.78
CA LEU A 19 10.82 2.41 2.64
C LEU A 19 11.08 2.81 1.22
N VAL A 20 11.37 1.85 0.36
CA VAL A 20 11.58 2.17 -1.02
C VAL A 20 10.34 1.85 -1.77
N GLY A 21 10.23 2.29 -2.90
CA GLY A 21 9.07 2.30 -3.67
C GLY A 21 8.30 1.00 -3.74
N GLN A 22 7.07 1.12 -4.12
CA GLN A 22 6.17 -0.02 -4.14
C GLN A 22 5.58 -0.22 -5.51
N THR A 23 5.94 -1.34 -6.09
CA THR A 23 5.26 -1.86 -7.25
C THR A 23 4.14 -2.75 -6.73
N VAL A 24 2.91 -2.46 -7.11
CA VAL A 24 1.73 -3.06 -6.50
C VAL A 24 0.90 -3.77 -7.55
N LYS A 25 0.49 -4.99 -7.24
CA LYS A 25 -0.46 -5.76 -8.06
C LYS A 25 -1.75 -5.95 -7.29
N PHE A 26 -2.87 -5.60 -7.91
CA PHE A 26 -4.18 -5.95 -7.38
C PHE A 26 -4.53 -7.34 -7.89
N ILE A 27 -4.84 -8.26 -6.98
CA ILE A 27 -5.12 -9.65 -7.33
C ILE A 27 -6.53 -10.02 -6.89
N LYS A 28 -7.04 -11.10 -7.46
CA LYS A 28 -8.43 -11.51 -7.23
C LYS A 28 -8.58 -12.53 -6.11
N ASN A 29 -7.50 -13.18 -5.71
CA ASN A 29 -7.56 -14.20 -4.67
C ASN A 29 -7.03 -13.61 -3.35
N PRO A 30 -7.92 -13.37 -2.36
CA PRO A 30 -7.49 -12.75 -1.11
C PRO A 30 -6.48 -13.59 -0.34
N LEU A 31 -6.47 -14.90 -0.55
CA LEU A 31 -5.54 -15.78 0.16
C LEU A 31 -4.11 -15.62 -0.32
N GLN A 32 -3.91 -15.05 -1.50
CA GLN A 32 -2.58 -14.83 -2.06
C GLN A 32 -2.10 -13.40 -1.87
N ALA A 33 -2.95 -12.54 -1.32
CA ALA A 33 -2.59 -11.15 -1.14
C ALA A 33 -1.75 -10.96 0.12
N LYS A 34 -0.74 -10.13 0.02
CA LYS A 34 0.03 -9.73 1.18
C LYS A 34 -0.76 -8.79 2.07
N TYR A 35 -1.56 -7.91 1.47
CA TYR A 35 -2.39 -6.96 2.21
C TYR A 35 -3.77 -6.90 1.62
N ARG A 36 -4.74 -6.65 2.50
CA ARG A 36 -6.11 -6.32 2.11
C ARG A 36 -6.28 -4.83 2.24
N VAL A 37 -6.75 -4.19 1.16
CA VAL A 37 -6.79 -2.74 1.06
C VAL A 37 -8.23 -2.28 0.85
N PHE A 38 -8.67 -1.34 1.67
CA PHE A 38 -9.92 -0.63 1.43
C PHE A 38 -9.59 0.74 0.85
N VAL A 39 -10.16 1.06 -0.30
CA VAL A 39 -9.96 2.36 -0.94
C VAL A 39 -11.11 3.27 -0.52
N THR A 40 -10.78 4.32 0.24
CA THR A 40 -11.78 5.25 0.73
C THR A 40 -11.83 6.51 -0.12
N SER A 41 -13.01 7.14 -0.19
CA SER A 41 -13.17 8.45 -0.79
C SER A 41 -12.98 9.58 0.21
N LYS A 42 -12.76 9.24 1.49
CA LYS A 42 -12.64 10.21 2.58
C LYS A 42 -11.22 10.25 3.11
N PRO A 43 -10.45 11.30 2.82
CA PRO A 43 -9.06 11.35 3.24
C PRO A 43 -8.87 11.22 4.75
N GLU A 44 -9.84 11.68 5.54
CA GLU A 44 -9.72 11.61 6.99
C GLU A 44 -9.74 10.18 7.53
N GLU A 45 -10.23 9.22 6.74
CA GLU A 45 -10.28 7.81 7.16
C GLU A 45 -9.03 7.03 6.78
N ALA A 46 -8.16 7.59 5.95
CA ALA A 46 -7.05 6.84 5.38
C ALA A 46 -5.90 6.68 6.34
N ASN A 47 -5.26 5.50 6.28
CA ASN A 47 -3.98 5.25 6.93
C ASN A 47 -2.83 5.68 6.03
N LEU A 48 -3.03 5.56 4.72
CA LEU A 48 -1.99 5.80 3.74
C LEU A 48 -2.57 6.61 2.59
N PHE A 49 -1.90 7.70 2.26
CA PHE A 49 -2.21 8.49 1.09
C PHE A 49 -1.34 7.96 -0.05
N VAL A 50 -1.97 7.54 -1.14
CA VAL A 50 -1.28 6.93 -2.28
C VAL A 50 -1.35 7.84 -3.48
N TYR A 51 -0.19 8.14 -4.03
CA TYR A 51 -0.08 8.81 -5.32
C TYR A 51 0.37 7.77 -6.35
N LYS A 52 -0.39 7.60 -7.41
CA LYS A 52 -0.08 6.62 -8.46
C LYS A 52 0.94 7.22 -9.41
N VAL A 53 2.13 6.62 -9.44
CA VAL A 53 3.18 7.09 -10.34
C VAL A 53 3.08 6.37 -11.67
N HIS A 54 3.68 6.98 -12.71
CA HIS A 54 3.57 6.48 -14.07
C HIS A 54 4.67 5.50 -14.46
N LYS A 55 5.77 5.50 -13.73
CA LYS A 55 6.91 4.63 -14.01
C LYS A 55 7.35 3.98 -12.71
N PHE A 56 7.78 2.70 -12.81
CA PHE A 56 8.17 2.00 -11.59
C PHE A 56 9.34 2.66 -10.88
N GLU A 57 10.23 3.33 -11.61
CA GLU A 57 11.37 4.02 -11.00
C GLU A 57 10.95 5.17 -10.10
N GLU A 58 9.74 5.67 -10.28
CA GLU A 58 9.23 6.77 -9.48
C GLU A 58 8.61 6.31 -8.17
N ALA A 59 8.44 5.00 -8.00
CA ALA A 59 7.81 4.43 -6.80
C ALA A 59 8.86 4.26 -5.70
N ILE A 60 9.45 5.35 -5.25
CA ILE A 60 10.62 5.33 -4.37
C ILE A 60 10.34 5.81 -2.95
N GLY A 61 9.08 5.93 -2.56
CA GLY A 61 8.75 6.36 -1.21
C GLY A 61 7.42 5.83 -0.78
N ALA A 62 7.12 5.97 0.53
CA ALA A 62 5.85 5.52 1.07
C ALA A 62 4.71 6.22 0.34
N GLY A 63 3.72 5.44 -0.06
CA GLY A 63 2.57 5.99 -0.76
C GLY A 63 2.78 6.27 -2.23
N LEU A 64 3.97 6.05 -2.75
CA LEU A 64 4.23 6.20 -4.19
C LEU A 64 4.12 4.82 -4.83
N TRP A 65 2.98 4.55 -5.43
CA TRP A 65 2.66 3.22 -5.96
C TRP A 65 2.70 3.21 -7.48
N TYR A 66 3.43 2.25 -8.01
CA TYR A 66 3.32 1.90 -9.43
C TYR A 66 2.40 0.69 -9.52
N ILE A 67 1.23 0.86 -10.09
CA ILE A 67 0.22 -0.22 -10.16
C ILE A 67 0.42 -0.98 -11.45
N VAL A 68 0.71 -2.27 -11.32
CA VAL A 68 0.98 -3.15 -12.45
C VAL A 68 -0.34 -3.69 -12.98
N GLU A 69 -0.63 -3.43 -14.26
CA GLU A 69 -1.85 -3.94 -14.89
C GLU A 69 -1.67 -5.36 -15.42
N ASN A 70 -0.47 -5.67 -15.92
CA ASN A 70 -0.20 -6.99 -16.44
C ASN A 70 0.38 -7.87 -15.34
N PRO A 71 -0.38 -8.87 -14.84
CA PRO A 71 0.08 -9.68 -13.71
C PRO A 71 1.31 -10.55 -14.01
N MET A 72 1.68 -10.67 -15.27
CA MET A 72 2.87 -11.44 -15.64
C MET A 72 4.16 -10.67 -15.42
N LEU A 73 4.07 -9.36 -15.20
CA LEU A 73 5.24 -8.51 -15.00
C LEU A 73 5.46 -8.28 -13.50
N PHE A 74 6.70 -7.99 -13.13
CA PHE A 74 7.06 -7.61 -11.76
C PHE A 74 6.65 -8.66 -10.75
N LYS A 75 7.31 -9.82 -10.82
CA LYS A 75 6.98 -10.96 -9.94
C LYS A 75 7.12 -10.62 -8.45
N ASP A 76 7.98 -9.67 -8.12
CA ASP A 76 8.23 -9.28 -6.74
C ASP A 76 7.32 -8.15 -6.27
N ALA A 77 6.33 -7.79 -7.07
CA ALA A 77 5.41 -6.72 -6.69
C ALA A 77 4.61 -7.13 -5.45
N MET A 78 4.30 -6.12 -4.64
CA MET A 78 3.43 -6.32 -3.49
C MET A 78 2.02 -6.65 -3.96
N THR A 79 1.50 -7.77 -3.52
CA THR A 79 0.15 -8.19 -3.90
C THR A 79 -0.87 -7.65 -2.92
N VAL A 80 -1.93 -7.05 -3.44
CA VAL A 80 -3.00 -6.53 -2.61
C VAL A 80 -4.35 -7.02 -3.13
N PHE A 81 -5.28 -7.19 -2.22
CA PHE A 81 -6.65 -7.53 -2.53
C PHE A 81 -7.53 -6.39 -2.05
N GLN A 82 -8.35 -5.84 -2.93
CA GLN A 82 -9.24 -4.75 -2.56
C GLN A 82 -10.50 -5.31 -1.90
N VAL A 83 -10.71 -4.92 -0.64
CA VAL A 83 -11.90 -5.34 0.12
C VAL A 83 -12.97 -4.28 0.02
N LYS A 84 -14.19 -4.66 0.38
CA LYS A 84 -15.36 -3.81 0.22
C LYS A 84 -15.70 -3.02 1.47
N THR A 85 -15.13 -3.39 2.62
CA THR A 85 -15.42 -2.71 3.88
C THR A 85 -14.13 -2.42 4.61
N LYS A 86 -14.18 -1.36 5.45
CA LYS A 86 -13.00 -0.99 6.25
C LYS A 86 -12.63 -2.07 7.25
N ASP A 87 -13.62 -2.80 7.77
CA ASP A 87 -13.38 -3.82 8.79
C ASP A 87 -12.52 -4.96 8.27
N GLU A 88 -12.56 -5.21 6.97
CA GLU A 88 -11.80 -6.30 6.36
C GLU A 88 -10.38 -5.88 5.96
N ALA A 89 -10.07 -4.60 6.05
CA ALA A 89 -8.84 -4.07 5.50
C ALA A 89 -7.68 -4.11 6.50
N ASP A 90 -6.51 -4.44 6.00
CA ASP A 90 -5.27 -4.22 6.71
C ASP A 90 -4.82 -2.76 6.58
N LEU A 91 -5.24 -2.11 5.51
CA LEU A 91 -4.79 -0.78 5.17
C LEU A 91 -5.91 -0.02 4.48
N ILE A 92 -6.19 1.19 4.95
CA ILE A 92 -7.18 2.06 4.34
C ILE A 92 -6.43 3.12 3.54
N VAL A 93 -6.70 3.17 2.25
CA VAL A 93 -5.95 3.96 1.28
C VAL A 93 -6.82 5.05 0.69
N TYR A 94 -6.27 6.23 0.59
CA TYR A 94 -6.87 7.33 -0.17
C TYR A 94 -5.94 7.69 -1.32
N TYR A 95 -6.45 7.69 -2.53
CA TYR A 95 -5.67 8.11 -3.69
C TYR A 95 -5.66 9.62 -3.78
N THR A 96 -4.47 10.20 -3.63
CA THR A 96 -4.30 11.64 -3.75
C THR A 96 -3.72 11.99 -5.12
N ASP A 97 -4.08 13.16 -5.64
CA ASP A 97 -3.48 13.68 -6.87
C ASP A 97 -2.31 14.63 -6.57
N ASP A 98 -1.94 14.76 -5.31
CA ASP A 98 -0.82 15.60 -4.89
C ASP A 98 0.30 14.69 -4.36
N LYS A 99 1.36 14.57 -5.14
CA LYS A 99 2.51 13.72 -4.80
C LYS A 99 3.10 14.05 -3.44
N LYS A 100 3.04 15.33 -3.04
CA LYS A 100 3.60 15.75 -1.75
C LYS A 100 2.83 15.21 -0.56
N LYS A 101 1.59 14.81 -0.76
CA LYS A 101 0.76 14.26 0.32
C LYS A 101 0.90 12.75 0.46
N ALA A 102 1.61 12.11 -0.46
CA ALA A 102 1.78 10.66 -0.40
C ALA A 102 2.51 10.25 0.88
N GLY A 103 2.08 9.14 1.47
CA GLY A 103 2.70 8.61 2.66
C GLY A 103 1.70 8.29 3.75
N TYR A 104 2.21 7.71 4.83
CA TYR A 104 1.37 7.36 5.96
C TYR A 104 0.85 8.61 6.66
N LYS A 105 -0.38 8.53 7.10
CA LYS A 105 -0.99 9.60 7.87
C LYS A 105 -0.28 9.74 9.21
N LYS A 106 0.01 10.95 9.60
CA LYS A 106 0.66 11.23 10.88
C LYS A 106 -0.35 11.47 11.98
#